data_46726b93cb5b23771d9dbd626f09a8b8
#
_entry.id   46726b93cb5b23771d9dbd626f09a8b8
#
_cell.length_a   1.000
_cell.length_b   1.000
_cell.length_c   1.000
_cell.angle_alpha   90.00
_cell.angle_beta   90.00
_cell.angle_gamma   90.00
#
_symmetry.space_group_name_H-M   'P 1'
#
loop_
_entity.id
_entity.type
_entity.pdbx_description
1 polymer ?
#
loop_
_entity_poly.entity_id
_entity_poly.type
_entity_poly.pdbx_seq_one_letter_code
_entity_poly.pdbx_strand_id
1 'polypeptide(L)'
;MGDLQIKKLPKQYDAVIVGSGAGGGMAAYVLAHAGLSVALLEAGPHFDPAIHSLQLKNPWESPRRGASTPLRPFGDFDGAWHGWEIEGEPYTKAEGTHWDWFRPRMVGGRTNHWG
;
A
#
# COMPACT_ATOMS: atom_id res chain seq x y z
N MET A 1 -13.11 7.88 1.92
CA MET A 1 -13.62 7.14 0.75
C MET A 1 -12.94 7.75 -0.47
N GLY A 2 -12.00 7.03 -1.06
CA GLY A 2 -11.39 7.49 -2.29
C GLY A 2 -12.41 7.38 -3.42
N ASP A 3 -12.65 8.47 -4.15
CA ASP A 3 -13.48 8.44 -5.33
C ASP A 3 -12.87 7.49 -6.34
N LEU A 4 -13.53 6.38 -6.59
CA LEU A 4 -13.28 5.51 -7.73
C LEU A 4 -13.60 6.32 -8.99
N GLN A 5 -12.64 7.09 -9.49
CA GLN A 5 -12.76 7.70 -10.80
C GLN A 5 -12.61 6.61 -11.86
N ILE A 6 -13.72 6.00 -12.24
CA ILE A 6 -13.76 5.18 -13.44
C ILE A 6 -13.70 6.15 -14.64
N LYS A 7 -12.49 6.55 -15.01
CA LYS A 7 -12.29 7.12 -16.34
C LYS A 7 -12.60 6.03 -17.35
N LYS A 8 -13.27 6.37 -18.46
CA LYS A 8 -13.42 5.44 -19.59
C LYS A 8 -12.03 4.99 -20.01
N LEU A 9 -11.65 3.80 -19.55
CA LEU A 9 -10.38 3.17 -19.89
C LEU A 9 -10.49 2.53 -21.28
N PRO A 10 -9.40 2.45 -22.04
CA PRO A 10 -9.39 1.64 -23.25
C PRO A 10 -9.92 0.25 -22.93
N LYS A 11 -10.66 -0.35 -23.83
CA LYS A 11 -11.34 -1.63 -23.60
C LYS A 11 -10.38 -2.81 -23.43
N GLN A 12 -9.10 -2.63 -23.76
CA GLN A 12 -8.11 -3.70 -23.74
C GLN A 12 -6.72 -3.14 -23.46
N TYR A 13 -5.97 -3.83 -22.61
CA TYR A 13 -4.56 -3.59 -22.31
C TYR A 13 -3.75 -4.84 -22.67
N ASP A 14 -2.50 -4.64 -23.04
CA ASP A 14 -1.57 -5.75 -23.29
C ASP A 14 -1.19 -6.45 -21.98
N ALA A 15 -1.15 -5.69 -20.87
CA ALA A 15 -0.88 -6.23 -19.54
C ALA A 15 -1.70 -5.54 -18.46
N VAL A 16 -2.13 -6.30 -17.48
CA VAL A 16 -2.73 -5.80 -16.24
C VAL A 16 -1.86 -6.23 -15.06
N ILE A 17 -1.45 -5.26 -14.25
CA ILE A 17 -0.61 -5.47 -13.07
C ILE A 17 -1.43 -5.11 -11.84
N VAL A 18 -1.41 -5.95 -10.82
CA VAL A 18 -2.10 -5.72 -9.55
C VAL A 18 -1.06 -5.42 -8.47
N GLY A 19 -1.15 -4.23 -7.90
CA GLY A 19 -0.24 -3.69 -6.90
C GLY A 19 0.94 -2.93 -7.49
N SER A 20 1.20 -1.74 -6.97
CA SER A 20 2.27 -0.83 -7.40
C SER A 20 3.54 -0.92 -6.54
N GLY A 21 3.69 -1.96 -5.74
CA GLY A 21 4.91 -2.21 -4.98
C GLY A 21 6.14 -2.49 -5.85
N ALA A 22 7.25 -2.90 -5.26
CA ALA A 22 8.52 -3.11 -5.95
C ALA A 22 8.39 -3.97 -7.23
N GLY A 23 7.72 -5.11 -7.13
CA GLY A 23 7.54 -6.02 -8.27
C GLY A 23 6.62 -5.43 -9.35
N GLY A 24 5.46 -4.94 -8.95
CA GLY A 24 4.48 -4.37 -9.89
C GLY A 24 4.98 -3.09 -10.54
N GLY A 25 5.64 -2.22 -9.80
CA GLY A 25 6.26 -1.00 -10.33
C GLY A 25 7.35 -1.32 -11.36
N MET A 26 8.23 -2.28 -11.07
CA MET A 26 9.27 -2.70 -12.01
C MET A 26 8.69 -3.37 -13.26
N ALA A 27 7.69 -4.23 -13.09
CA ALA A 27 7.00 -4.85 -14.23
C ALA A 27 6.33 -3.80 -15.12
N ALA A 28 5.63 -2.82 -14.52
CA ALA A 28 5.02 -1.72 -15.27
C ALA A 28 6.07 -0.91 -16.03
N TYR A 29 7.18 -0.60 -15.40
CA TYR A 29 8.29 0.12 -16.03
C TYR A 29 8.81 -0.62 -17.26
N VAL A 30 9.17 -1.90 -17.11
CA VAL A 30 9.76 -2.69 -18.20
C VAL A 30 8.77 -2.87 -19.35
N LEU A 31 7.53 -3.22 -19.06
CA LEU A 31 6.51 -3.46 -20.09
C LEU A 31 6.14 -2.17 -20.83
N ALA A 32 6.01 -1.06 -20.14
CA ALA A 32 5.73 0.23 -20.76
C ALA A 32 6.90 0.70 -21.64
N HIS A 33 8.14 0.51 -21.19
CA HIS A 33 9.32 0.80 -22.03
C HIS A 33 9.43 -0.11 -23.26
N ALA A 34 8.89 -1.31 -23.19
CA ALA A 34 8.77 -2.20 -24.36
C ALA A 34 7.63 -1.78 -25.32
N GLY A 35 6.92 -0.71 -25.03
CA GLY A 35 5.85 -0.17 -25.88
C GLY A 35 4.49 -0.82 -25.66
N LEU A 36 4.33 -1.61 -24.60
CA LEU A 36 3.05 -2.24 -24.25
C LEU A 36 2.13 -1.26 -23.51
N SER A 37 0.84 -1.37 -23.75
CA SER A 37 -0.19 -0.68 -22.97
C SER A 37 -0.41 -1.42 -21.67
N VAL A 38 -0.20 -0.75 -20.53
CA VAL A 38 -0.23 -1.37 -19.19
C VAL A 38 -1.29 -0.70 -18.34
N ALA A 39 -2.15 -1.51 -17.71
CA ALA A 39 -3.01 -1.07 -16.62
C ALA A 39 -2.38 -1.49 -15.28
N LEU A 40 -2.11 -0.53 -14.40
CA LEU A 40 -1.64 -0.78 -13.05
C LEU A 40 -2.76 -0.48 -12.06
N LEU A 41 -3.22 -1.50 -11.34
CA LEU A 41 -4.27 -1.41 -10.34
C LEU A 41 -3.64 -1.34 -8.95
N GLU A 42 -3.96 -0.29 -8.20
CA GLU A 42 -3.48 -0.09 -6.83
C GLU A 42 -4.66 0.13 -5.89
N ALA A 43 -4.63 -0.53 -4.74
CA ALA A 43 -5.70 -0.44 -3.75
C ALA A 43 -5.52 0.71 -2.76
N GLY A 44 -4.30 1.25 -2.64
CA GLY A 44 -3.98 2.33 -1.72
C GLY A 44 -3.95 3.71 -2.36
N PRO A 45 -4.07 4.76 -1.55
CA PRO A 45 -3.95 6.13 -2.02
C PRO A 45 -2.50 6.51 -2.35
N HIS A 46 -2.33 7.68 -2.96
CA HIS A 46 -1.01 8.27 -3.17
C HIS A 46 -0.34 8.54 -1.81
N PHE A 47 0.92 8.15 -1.69
CA PHE A 47 1.75 8.41 -0.53
C PHE A 47 2.81 9.46 -0.88
N ASP A 48 2.78 10.59 -0.18
CA ASP A 48 3.81 11.63 -0.24
C ASP A 48 4.66 11.54 1.04
N PRO A 49 5.92 11.11 0.95
CA PRO A 49 6.78 10.98 2.13
C PRO A 49 6.95 12.27 2.91
N ALA A 50 6.97 13.41 2.23
CA ALA A 50 7.14 14.72 2.89
C ALA A 50 5.94 15.08 3.80
N ILE A 51 4.77 14.57 3.49
CA ILE A 51 3.53 14.86 4.21
C ILE A 51 3.15 13.70 5.13
N HIS A 52 3.24 12.47 4.64
CA HIS A 52 2.65 11.30 5.27
C HIS A 52 3.63 10.49 6.11
N SER A 53 4.95 10.61 5.87
CA SER A 53 5.93 9.80 6.57
C SER A 53 6.03 10.16 8.04
N LEU A 54 5.90 9.14 8.89
CA LEU A 54 6.16 9.27 10.33
C LEU A 54 7.64 9.28 10.65
N GLN A 55 8.49 8.76 9.77
CA GLN A 55 9.95 8.72 9.94
C GLN A 55 10.58 10.11 9.86
N LEU A 56 9.93 11.05 9.18
CA LEU A 56 10.38 12.44 9.07
C LEU A 56 9.86 13.33 10.20
N LYS A 57 9.08 12.78 11.13
CA LYS A 57 8.50 13.49 12.27
C LYS A 57 9.27 13.20 13.54
N ASN A 58 9.26 14.16 14.45
CA ASN A 58 9.78 13.93 15.78
C ASN A 58 8.88 12.92 16.55
N PRO A 59 9.42 12.15 17.50
CA PRO A 59 8.63 11.16 18.25
C PRO A 59 7.35 11.72 18.91
N TRP A 60 7.38 12.97 19.37
CA TRP A 60 6.21 13.61 20.00
C TRP A 60 5.10 14.00 19.02
N GLU A 61 5.40 14.07 17.72
CA GLU A 61 4.44 14.36 16.64
C GLU A 61 3.75 13.08 16.15
N SER A 62 4.30 11.92 16.49
CA SER A 62 3.75 10.64 16.12
C SER A 62 2.61 10.26 17.08
N PRO A 63 1.56 9.57 16.59
CA PRO A 63 0.49 9.04 17.42
C PRO A 63 1.06 8.20 18.56
N ARG A 64 0.64 8.48 19.80
CA ARG A 64 1.15 7.83 21.02
C ARG A 64 2.68 7.83 21.14
N ARG A 65 3.36 8.78 20.52
CA ARG A 65 4.82 8.84 20.41
C ARG A 65 5.46 7.57 19.84
N GLY A 66 4.76 6.91 18.94
CA GLY A 66 5.20 5.64 18.33
C GLY A 66 5.03 4.41 19.21
N ALA A 67 4.43 4.55 20.40
CA ALA A 67 4.24 3.41 21.30
C ALA A 67 3.33 2.34 20.71
N SER A 68 3.69 1.07 20.94
CA SER A 68 2.90 -0.09 20.53
C SER A 68 1.61 -0.24 21.32
N THR A 69 0.67 -0.96 20.75
CA THR A 69 -0.56 -1.43 21.39
C THR A 69 -0.74 -2.91 21.13
N PRO A 70 -1.62 -3.62 21.87
CA PRO A 70 -1.94 -5.02 21.54
C PRO A 70 -2.46 -5.24 20.12
N LEU A 71 -3.13 -4.23 19.54
CA LEU A 71 -3.65 -4.27 18.16
C LEU A 71 -2.61 -3.82 17.13
N ARG A 72 -1.56 -3.13 17.57
CA ARG A 72 -0.47 -2.62 16.72
C ARG A 72 0.86 -2.85 17.43
N PRO A 73 1.36 -4.10 17.43
CA PRO A 73 2.53 -4.47 18.22
C PRO A 73 3.81 -3.73 17.80
N PHE A 74 3.87 -3.22 16.58
CA PHE A 74 4.99 -2.44 16.08
C PHE A 74 4.78 -0.92 16.17
N GLY A 75 3.68 -0.47 16.79
CA GLY A 75 3.35 0.94 16.91
C GLY A 75 2.74 1.56 15.64
N ASP A 76 2.71 2.88 15.60
CA ASP A 76 2.28 3.64 14.42
C ASP A 76 3.51 4.07 13.62
N PHE A 77 3.66 3.52 12.44
CA PHE A 77 4.74 3.82 11.51
C PHE A 77 4.26 3.70 10.06
N ASP A 78 5.06 4.14 9.12
CA ASP A 78 4.68 4.22 7.71
C ASP A 78 4.25 2.88 7.11
N GLY A 79 4.86 1.79 7.54
CA GLY A 79 4.51 0.45 7.12
C GLY A 79 3.11 -0.01 7.51
N ALA A 80 2.52 0.61 8.53
CA ALA A 80 1.15 0.36 8.96
C ALA A 80 0.14 1.33 8.35
N TRP A 81 0.59 2.32 7.56
CA TRP A 81 -0.28 3.30 6.92
C TRP A 81 -1.21 2.60 5.93
N HIS A 82 -2.51 2.63 6.19
CA HIS A 82 -3.52 1.86 5.48
C HIS A 82 -3.18 0.36 5.29
N GLY A 83 -2.29 -0.18 6.12
CA GLY A 83 -1.72 -1.51 5.94
C GLY A 83 -2.29 -2.61 6.83
N TRP A 84 -2.99 -2.25 7.89
CA TRP A 84 -3.66 -3.20 8.79
C TRP A 84 -5.01 -3.66 8.24
N GLU A 85 -5.72 -4.48 8.99
CA GLU A 85 -7.07 -4.90 8.61
C GLU A 85 -7.96 -3.67 8.38
N ILE A 86 -8.61 -3.63 7.23
CA ILE A 86 -9.50 -2.54 6.82
C ILE A 86 -10.92 -3.08 6.88
N GLU A 87 -11.79 -2.35 7.56
CA GLU A 87 -13.20 -2.72 7.69
C GLU A 87 -13.85 -2.90 6.31
N GLY A 88 -14.59 -4.00 6.15
CA GLY A 88 -15.28 -4.33 4.90
C GLY A 88 -14.44 -5.12 3.90
N GLU A 89 -13.16 -5.38 4.17
CA GLU A 89 -12.35 -6.26 3.34
C GLU A 89 -12.40 -7.72 3.81
N PRO A 90 -12.46 -8.68 2.88
CA PRO A 90 -12.53 -10.10 3.21
C PRO A 90 -11.14 -10.64 3.61
N TYR A 91 -10.87 -10.67 4.90
CA TYR A 91 -9.70 -11.35 5.43
C TYR A 91 -10.06 -12.77 5.86
N THR A 92 -9.36 -13.75 5.31
CA THR A 92 -9.56 -15.15 5.67
C THR A 92 -8.26 -15.77 6.15
N LYS A 93 -8.35 -16.62 7.16
CA LYS A 93 -7.23 -17.37 7.73
C LYS A 93 -7.62 -18.85 7.78
N ALA A 94 -6.66 -19.75 7.63
CA ALA A 94 -6.93 -21.17 7.86
C ALA A 94 -7.28 -21.39 9.35
N GLU A 95 -8.19 -22.32 9.61
CA GLU A 95 -8.62 -22.65 10.97
C GLU A 95 -7.41 -23.06 11.83
N GLY A 96 -7.35 -22.56 13.06
CA GLY A 96 -6.25 -22.84 13.99
C GLY A 96 -4.93 -22.13 13.69
N THR A 97 -4.89 -21.22 12.67
CA THR A 97 -3.69 -20.44 12.37
C THR A 97 -3.82 -18.98 12.82
N HIS A 98 -2.67 -18.37 13.14
CA HIS A 98 -2.55 -16.93 13.33
C HIS A 98 -1.85 -16.31 12.13
N TRP A 99 -2.40 -15.22 11.60
CA TRP A 99 -1.80 -14.46 10.52
C TRP A 99 -2.12 -12.98 10.69
N ASP A 100 -1.11 -12.14 10.74
CA ASP A 100 -1.26 -10.70 10.74
C ASP A 100 -1.17 -10.16 9.32
N TRP A 101 -2.24 -9.51 8.88
CA TRP A 101 -2.33 -8.89 7.56
C TRP A 101 -1.50 -7.61 7.49
N PHE A 102 -0.21 -7.74 7.68
CA PHE A 102 0.74 -6.64 7.66
C PHE A 102 1.14 -6.28 6.23
N ARG A 103 0.57 -5.23 5.71
CA ARG A 103 0.85 -4.71 4.37
C ARG A 103 0.59 -3.20 4.30
N PRO A 104 1.39 -2.40 3.59
CA PRO A 104 1.06 -1.02 3.27
C PRO A 104 0.08 -0.97 2.09
N ARG A 105 -0.96 -0.15 2.23
CA ARG A 105 -1.92 0.15 1.16
C ARG A 105 -1.70 1.57 0.69
N MET A 106 -0.73 1.71 -0.17
CA MET A 106 -0.31 2.98 -0.75
C MET A 106 0.35 2.76 -2.11
N VAL A 107 0.28 3.74 -2.98
CA VAL A 107 1.04 3.72 -4.24
C VAL A 107 2.53 3.57 -3.93
N GLY A 108 3.18 2.60 -4.55
CA GLY A 108 4.57 2.22 -4.27
C GLY A 108 4.74 1.14 -3.19
N GLY A 109 3.70 0.87 -2.39
CA GLY A 109 3.73 -0.17 -1.37
C GLY A 109 4.90 -0.02 -0.40
N ARG A 110 5.51 -1.13 -0.02
CA ARG A 110 6.65 -1.14 0.93
C ARG A 110 7.92 -0.48 0.42
N THR A 111 8.01 -0.08 -0.84
CA THR A 111 9.17 0.68 -1.32
C THR A 111 9.25 2.10 -0.74
N ASN A 112 8.16 2.59 -0.16
CA ASN A 112 8.12 3.90 0.47
C ASN A 112 8.71 3.92 1.89
N HIS A 113 8.99 2.76 2.45
CA HIS A 113 9.60 2.64 3.77
C HIS A 113 10.54 1.44 3.81
N TRP A 114 11.79 1.71 3.79
CA TRP A 114 12.86 0.76 4.04
C TRP A 114 13.39 1.03 5.46
N GLY A 115 13.31 0.06 6.31
CA GLY A 115 13.85 0.10 7.65
C GLY A 115 14.45 -1.24 8.04
#